data_0ddb908b06dcd4609b49b330942a9057
#
_entry.id   0ddb908b06dcd4609b49b330942a9057
#
_cell.length_a   1.000
_cell.length_b   1.000
_cell.length_c   1.000
_cell.angle_alpha   90.00
_cell.angle_beta   90.00
_cell.angle_gamma   90.00
#
_symmetry.space_group_name_H-M   'P 1'
#
loop_
_entity.id
_entity.type
_entity.pdbx_description
1 polymer ?
#
loop_
_entity_poly.entity_id
_entity_poly.type
_entity_poly.pdbx_seq_one_letter_code
_entity_poly.pdbx_strand_id
1 'polypeptide(L)'
;MSSKNSFRVFITLFLAFVTFSAGAVPPPPPAPQLDDLKNASYRGLTDVDGSITLSDGKWQGTPYVEGGTTVPAAELVGSLVVQGDLDFDGRTESVNLLNYSAGGTGQFVHLAVTRFDNESVDNFATALLGDRVQVRHINIVDGSIVVDMVQQGPEDGSCCAGDVVTRSWRLVEGKLQELPASGEVTRLSADTLAGPDWILSRWGYDEPVQEGIHITLNYADGRFTGSSVCNRYFAGVTAAEGAPGSITVSGVGSTRMACTQESLGEAEGRFLQTLEQVDHISFLAGELVLDWGQGTVFGALYFRRADSVRK
;
A
#
# COMPACT_ATOMS: atom_id res chain seq x y z
N MET A 1 -65.77 35.49 71.06
CA MET A 1 -64.29 35.40 70.81
C MET A 1 -64.05 34.11 70.03
N SER A 2 -63.86 34.18 68.71
CA SER A 2 -63.76 33.04 67.80
C SER A 2 -62.37 32.84 67.38
N SER A 3 -61.81 31.69 67.72
CA SER A 3 -60.47 31.27 67.29
C SER A 3 -60.58 30.52 65.98
N LYS A 4 -59.94 31.08 64.90
CA LYS A 4 -59.85 30.39 63.61
C LYS A 4 -58.50 29.65 63.59
N ASN A 5 -58.57 28.31 63.62
CA ASN A 5 -57.42 27.44 63.35
C ASN A 5 -57.24 27.32 61.84
N SER A 6 -56.11 27.83 61.31
CA SER A 6 -55.65 27.64 59.94
C SER A 6 -54.81 26.39 59.88
N PHE A 7 -55.28 25.36 59.21
CA PHE A 7 -54.55 24.13 58.90
C PHE A 7 -53.74 24.39 57.58
N ARG A 8 -52.39 24.45 57.65
CA ARG A 8 -51.50 24.52 56.48
C ARG A 8 -51.15 23.10 56.07
N VAL A 9 -51.63 22.69 54.89
CA VAL A 9 -51.28 21.44 54.22
C VAL A 9 -49.96 21.71 53.52
N PHE A 10 -48.84 21.05 53.90
CA PHE A 10 -47.61 21.00 53.14
C PHE A 10 -47.71 19.88 52.14
N ILE A 11 -47.79 20.21 50.84
CA ILE A 11 -47.65 19.24 49.73
C ILE A 11 -46.19 19.11 49.45
N THR A 12 -45.56 17.98 49.84
CA THR A 12 -44.19 17.63 49.50
C THR A 12 -44.20 17.02 48.11
N LEU A 13 -43.70 17.78 47.14
CA LEU A 13 -43.54 17.32 45.76
C LEU A 13 -42.25 16.43 45.69
N PHE A 14 -42.45 15.12 45.55
CA PHE A 14 -41.36 14.19 45.28
C PHE A 14 -41.00 14.26 43.78
N LEU A 15 -39.91 14.93 43.43
CA LEU A 15 -39.30 14.82 42.12
C LEU A 15 -38.53 13.50 42.01
N ALA A 16 -39.08 12.53 41.28
CA ALA A 16 -38.37 11.32 40.91
C ALA A 16 -37.36 11.66 39.80
N PHE A 17 -36.08 11.70 40.14
CA PHE A 17 -35.00 11.75 39.14
C PHE A 17 -34.89 10.38 38.48
N VAL A 18 -35.37 10.26 37.25
CA VAL A 18 -35.08 9.12 36.36
C VAL A 18 -33.68 9.32 35.83
N THR A 19 -32.71 8.63 36.42
CA THR A 19 -31.36 8.55 35.84
C THR A 19 -31.41 7.62 34.64
N PHE A 20 -31.36 8.19 33.42
CA PHE A 20 -31.05 7.43 32.20
C PHE A 20 -29.57 7.06 32.29
N SER A 21 -29.27 5.80 32.57
CA SER A 21 -27.97 5.22 32.27
C SER A 21 -27.86 5.17 30.77
N ALA A 22 -27.03 6.07 30.18
CA ALA A 22 -26.57 5.92 28.82
C ALA A 22 -25.73 4.63 28.79
N GLY A 23 -26.31 3.54 28.30
CA GLY A 23 -25.57 2.33 28.00
C GLY A 23 -24.44 2.70 27.04
N ALA A 24 -23.19 2.37 27.38
CA ALA A 24 -22.07 2.56 26.47
C ALA A 24 -22.38 1.78 25.18
N VAL A 25 -22.42 2.48 24.05
CA VAL A 25 -22.53 1.84 22.73
C VAL A 25 -21.28 0.95 22.61
N PRO A 26 -21.42 -0.34 22.31
CA PRO A 26 -20.24 -1.20 22.11
C PRO A 26 -19.38 -0.60 21.00
N PRO A 27 -18.05 -0.69 21.11
CA PRO A 27 -17.17 -0.24 20.04
C PRO A 27 -17.52 -0.97 18.74
N PRO A 28 -17.40 -0.31 17.57
CA PRO A 28 -17.64 -0.96 16.30
C PRO A 28 -16.71 -2.18 16.16
N PRO A 29 -17.14 -3.23 15.43
CA PRO A 29 -16.28 -4.38 15.17
C PRO A 29 -15.00 -3.93 14.46
N PRO A 30 -13.85 -4.54 14.77
CA PRO A 30 -12.60 -4.23 14.08
C PRO A 30 -12.74 -4.54 12.60
N ALA A 31 -12.00 -3.82 11.76
CA ALA A 31 -11.90 -4.13 10.33
C ALA A 31 -11.14 -5.46 10.10
N PRO A 32 -11.40 -6.19 9.01
CA PRO A 32 -10.64 -7.38 8.64
C PRO A 32 -9.13 -7.08 8.58
N GLN A 33 -8.33 -7.95 9.20
CA GLN A 33 -6.88 -7.87 9.21
C GLN A 33 -6.29 -8.69 8.06
N LEU A 34 -4.99 -8.58 7.82
CA LEU A 34 -4.30 -9.27 6.73
C LEU A 34 -4.59 -10.79 6.72
N ASP A 35 -4.60 -11.43 7.87
CA ASP A 35 -4.84 -12.88 7.96
C ASP A 35 -6.29 -13.27 7.63
N ASP A 36 -7.25 -12.39 7.91
CA ASP A 36 -8.65 -12.56 7.50
C ASP A 36 -8.77 -12.41 5.98
N LEU A 37 -8.10 -11.41 5.41
CA LEU A 37 -8.11 -11.08 3.98
C LEU A 37 -7.47 -12.18 3.11
N LYS A 38 -6.45 -12.88 3.62
CA LYS A 38 -5.77 -13.98 2.93
C LYS A 38 -6.67 -15.18 2.65
N ASN A 39 -7.78 -15.32 3.38
CA ASN A 39 -8.70 -16.45 3.24
C ASN A 39 -10.13 -16.00 2.89
N ALA A 40 -10.28 -14.76 2.46
CA ALA A 40 -11.56 -14.18 2.09
C ALA A 40 -11.98 -14.53 0.65
N SER A 41 -13.26 -14.35 0.39
CA SER A 41 -13.83 -14.45 -0.96
C SER A 41 -13.93 -13.08 -1.61
N TYR A 42 -13.51 -12.98 -2.86
CA TYR A 42 -13.49 -11.74 -3.65
C TYR A 42 -14.32 -11.87 -4.91
N ARG A 43 -15.05 -10.81 -5.27
CA ARG A 43 -15.90 -10.71 -6.45
C ARG A 43 -15.59 -9.45 -7.27
N GLY A 44 -16.06 -9.40 -8.49
CA GLY A 44 -15.89 -8.25 -9.38
C GLY A 44 -14.48 -8.11 -9.95
N LEU A 45 -13.72 -9.21 -10.01
CA LEU A 45 -12.47 -9.25 -10.74
C LEU A 45 -12.73 -9.32 -12.25
N THR A 46 -11.82 -8.78 -13.05
CA THR A 46 -11.91 -8.79 -14.51
C THR A 46 -12.01 -10.22 -15.02
N ASP A 47 -12.95 -10.48 -15.93
CA ASP A 47 -13.17 -11.78 -16.58
C ASP A 47 -13.43 -12.95 -15.60
N VAL A 48 -13.87 -12.68 -14.39
CA VAL A 48 -14.25 -13.69 -13.39
C VAL A 48 -15.75 -13.60 -13.12
N ASP A 49 -16.46 -14.66 -13.45
CA ASP A 49 -17.88 -14.81 -13.10
C ASP A 49 -18.01 -15.24 -11.63
N GLY A 50 -18.75 -14.46 -10.84
CA GLY A 50 -19.02 -14.77 -9.44
C GLY A 50 -17.89 -14.34 -8.50
N SER A 51 -17.37 -15.26 -7.70
CA SER A 51 -16.33 -15.00 -6.69
C SER A 51 -15.24 -16.05 -6.71
N ILE A 52 -14.05 -15.65 -6.30
CA ILE A 52 -12.92 -16.53 -5.98
C ILE A 52 -12.70 -16.52 -4.46
N THR A 53 -12.19 -17.59 -3.90
CA THR A 53 -11.79 -17.66 -2.50
C THR A 53 -10.29 -17.89 -2.42
N LEU A 54 -9.58 -16.98 -1.74
CA LEU A 54 -8.15 -17.13 -1.53
C LEU A 54 -7.87 -18.21 -0.47
N SER A 55 -6.71 -18.82 -0.58
CA SER A 55 -6.11 -19.68 0.44
C SER A 55 -4.70 -19.18 0.68
N ASP A 56 -4.43 -18.70 1.88
CA ASP A 56 -3.17 -18.05 2.26
C ASP A 56 -2.75 -16.94 1.28
N GLY A 57 -3.72 -16.12 0.89
CA GLY A 57 -3.52 -14.97 0.01
C GLY A 57 -3.44 -15.27 -1.48
N LYS A 58 -3.64 -16.53 -1.91
CA LYS A 58 -3.53 -16.95 -3.30
C LYS A 58 -4.74 -17.72 -3.76
N TRP A 59 -5.05 -17.60 -5.03
CA TRP A 59 -6.04 -18.42 -5.72
C TRP A 59 -5.52 -18.82 -7.09
N GLN A 60 -5.83 -20.04 -7.51
CA GLN A 60 -5.55 -20.54 -8.84
C GLN A 60 -6.78 -21.26 -9.35
N GLY A 61 -7.20 -20.89 -10.55
CA GLY A 61 -8.32 -21.51 -11.24
C GLY A 61 -7.94 -22.78 -12.01
N THR A 62 -8.89 -23.28 -12.77
CA THR A 62 -8.67 -24.45 -13.64
C THR A 62 -8.02 -24.04 -14.97
N PRO A 63 -7.21 -24.93 -15.60
CA PRO A 63 -6.70 -24.68 -16.93
C PRO A 63 -7.83 -24.44 -17.94
N TYR A 64 -7.63 -23.50 -18.86
CA TYR A 64 -8.61 -23.23 -19.94
C TYR A 64 -8.76 -24.38 -20.93
N VAL A 65 -7.73 -25.21 -21.02
CA VAL A 65 -7.73 -26.43 -21.88
C VAL A 65 -7.27 -27.59 -20.98
N GLU A 66 -7.94 -28.72 -21.10
CA GLU A 66 -7.57 -29.95 -20.36
C GLU A 66 -6.12 -30.33 -20.63
N GLY A 67 -5.33 -30.50 -19.55
CA GLY A 67 -3.88 -30.74 -19.61
C GLY A 67 -3.03 -29.50 -19.93
N GLY A 68 -3.64 -28.32 -20.08
CA GLY A 68 -2.93 -27.05 -20.29
C GLY A 68 -2.26 -26.53 -19.02
N THR A 69 -1.26 -25.68 -19.20
CA THR A 69 -0.53 -25.02 -18.09
C THR A 69 -1.00 -23.60 -17.81
N THR A 70 -1.79 -23.03 -18.72
CA THR A 70 -2.31 -21.66 -18.57
C THR A 70 -3.53 -21.66 -17.68
N VAL A 71 -3.43 -21.06 -16.53
CA VAL A 71 -4.47 -20.96 -15.51
C VAL A 71 -4.67 -19.51 -15.08
N PRO A 72 -5.91 -19.08 -14.77
CA PRO A 72 -6.10 -17.81 -14.10
C PRO A 72 -5.60 -17.91 -12.65
N ALA A 73 -5.07 -16.81 -12.13
CA ALA A 73 -4.56 -16.73 -10.76
C ALA A 73 -4.82 -15.36 -10.15
N ALA A 74 -4.98 -15.32 -8.84
CA ALA A 74 -5.06 -14.08 -8.07
C ALA A 74 -4.19 -14.17 -6.83
N GLU A 75 -3.65 -13.01 -6.44
CA GLU A 75 -2.81 -12.88 -5.25
C GLU A 75 -3.15 -11.58 -4.50
N LEU A 76 -3.27 -11.68 -3.17
CA LEU A 76 -3.43 -10.53 -2.28
C LEU A 76 -2.11 -9.76 -2.16
N VAL A 77 -2.13 -8.46 -2.39
CA VAL A 77 -0.98 -7.58 -2.15
C VAL A 77 -0.94 -7.20 -0.67
N GLY A 78 -0.37 -8.06 0.15
CA GLY A 78 -0.45 -7.98 1.62
C GLY A 78 0.25 -6.78 2.26
N SER A 79 1.17 -6.11 1.55
CA SER A 79 1.87 -4.90 2.04
C SER A 79 1.05 -3.62 1.94
N LEU A 80 -0.05 -3.63 1.20
CA LEU A 80 -0.89 -2.47 0.93
C LEU A 80 -2.33 -2.73 1.41
N VAL A 81 -2.52 -2.70 2.73
CA VAL A 81 -3.83 -2.75 3.40
C VAL A 81 -3.99 -1.49 4.22
N VAL A 82 -5.08 -0.75 3.97
CA VAL A 82 -5.45 0.43 4.77
C VAL A 82 -6.86 0.29 5.29
N GLN A 83 -7.14 0.94 6.41
CA GLN A 83 -8.41 0.83 7.12
C GLN A 83 -9.00 2.21 7.39
N GLY A 84 -10.32 2.33 7.25
CA GLY A 84 -11.06 3.56 7.54
C GLY A 84 -12.55 3.37 7.34
N ASP A 85 -13.32 4.29 7.88
CA ASP A 85 -14.77 4.37 7.67
C ASP A 85 -15.03 5.11 6.34
N LEU A 86 -15.41 4.36 5.31
CA LEU A 86 -15.55 4.86 3.94
C LEU A 86 -16.92 5.45 3.63
N ASP A 87 -17.96 4.98 4.31
CA ASP A 87 -19.36 5.41 4.11
C ASP A 87 -19.95 6.19 5.29
N PHE A 88 -19.12 6.45 6.31
CA PHE A 88 -19.46 7.18 7.53
C PHE A 88 -20.61 6.54 8.35
N ASP A 89 -20.68 5.20 8.29
CA ASP A 89 -21.66 4.42 9.06
C ASP A 89 -21.19 4.06 10.47
N GLY A 90 -19.93 4.42 10.81
CA GLY A 90 -19.29 4.15 12.10
C GLY A 90 -18.61 2.77 12.16
N ARG A 91 -18.59 2.00 11.07
CA ARG A 91 -17.83 0.76 10.93
C ARG A 91 -16.55 1.04 10.14
N THR A 92 -15.55 0.24 10.37
CA THR A 92 -14.28 0.39 9.65
C THR A 92 -14.16 -0.68 8.59
N GLU A 93 -13.94 -0.27 7.35
CA GLU A 93 -13.61 -1.13 6.22
C GLU A 93 -12.11 -1.34 6.12
N SER A 94 -11.72 -2.48 5.55
CA SER A 94 -10.37 -2.70 5.03
C SER A 94 -10.37 -2.57 3.51
N VAL A 95 -9.39 -1.83 3.03
CA VAL A 95 -9.11 -1.65 1.60
C VAL A 95 -7.82 -2.37 1.29
N ASN A 96 -7.86 -3.29 0.34
CA ASN A 96 -6.72 -4.10 -0.07
C ASN A 96 -6.64 -4.20 -1.60
N LEU A 97 -5.50 -4.64 -2.08
CA LEU A 97 -5.26 -4.84 -3.51
C LEU A 97 -5.15 -6.33 -3.84
N LEU A 98 -5.70 -6.69 -4.99
CA LEU A 98 -5.57 -8.00 -5.59
C LEU A 98 -4.88 -7.87 -6.94
N ASN A 99 -3.84 -8.65 -7.18
CA ASN A 99 -3.27 -8.84 -8.49
C ASN A 99 -3.91 -10.06 -9.13
N TYR A 100 -4.51 -9.90 -10.30
CA TYR A 100 -5.19 -10.95 -11.05
C TYR A 100 -4.58 -11.12 -12.43
N SER A 101 -4.34 -12.35 -12.82
CA SER A 101 -3.93 -12.72 -14.17
C SER A 101 -4.90 -13.75 -14.73
N ALA A 102 -5.39 -13.51 -15.94
CA ALA A 102 -6.14 -14.51 -16.69
C ALA A 102 -5.26 -15.61 -17.31
N GLY A 103 -3.99 -15.74 -16.90
CA GLY A 103 -3.03 -16.71 -17.45
C GLY A 103 -2.30 -16.25 -18.71
N GLY A 104 -2.61 -15.06 -19.22
CA GLY A 104 -1.85 -14.37 -20.26
C GLY A 104 -0.79 -13.42 -19.68
N THR A 105 -0.38 -12.44 -20.48
CA THR A 105 0.61 -11.42 -20.07
C THR A 105 0.01 -10.27 -19.26
N GLY A 106 -1.31 -10.13 -19.21
CA GLY A 106 -2.01 -9.10 -18.43
C GLY A 106 -1.91 -9.37 -16.93
N GLN A 107 -1.69 -8.30 -16.15
CA GLN A 107 -1.62 -8.30 -14.68
C GLN A 107 -2.56 -7.20 -14.17
N PHE A 108 -3.78 -7.57 -13.86
CA PHE A 108 -4.84 -6.63 -13.50
C PHE A 108 -4.86 -6.39 -12.01
N VAL A 109 -4.61 -5.15 -11.60
CA VAL A 109 -4.65 -4.76 -10.19
C VAL A 109 -6.05 -4.25 -9.85
N HIS A 110 -6.67 -4.86 -8.84
CA HIS A 110 -8.00 -4.50 -8.37
C HIS A 110 -7.92 -3.95 -6.95
N LEU A 111 -8.70 -2.91 -6.71
CA LEU A 111 -8.99 -2.36 -5.40
C LEU A 111 -10.20 -3.09 -4.84
N ALA A 112 -10.12 -3.66 -3.65
CA ALA A 112 -11.19 -4.36 -2.99
C ALA A 112 -11.50 -3.73 -1.62
N VAL A 113 -12.80 -3.53 -1.34
CA VAL A 113 -13.29 -3.07 -0.04
C VAL A 113 -13.97 -4.23 0.67
N THR A 114 -13.56 -4.48 1.89
CA THR A 114 -14.03 -5.59 2.71
C THR A 114 -14.42 -5.11 4.11
N ARG A 115 -15.39 -5.80 4.72
CA ARG A 115 -15.77 -5.63 6.11
C ARG A 115 -16.21 -6.96 6.70
N PHE A 116 -16.32 -7.05 8.01
CA PHE A 116 -16.99 -8.20 8.62
C PHE A 116 -18.51 -8.10 8.43
N ASP A 117 -19.09 -9.17 7.90
CA ASP A 117 -20.52 -9.48 8.01
C ASP A 117 -20.65 -10.68 8.96
N ASN A 118 -21.06 -10.38 10.20
CA ASN A 118 -20.97 -11.28 11.35
C ASN A 118 -19.51 -11.76 11.55
N GLU A 119 -19.23 -13.05 11.34
CA GLU A 119 -17.90 -13.65 11.53
C GLU A 119 -17.14 -13.86 10.19
N SER A 120 -17.76 -13.53 9.07
CA SER A 120 -17.16 -13.70 7.73
C SER A 120 -16.73 -12.38 7.13
N VAL A 121 -15.66 -12.43 6.32
CA VAL A 121 -15.21 -11.27 5.53
C VAL A 121 -16.08 -11.18 4.28
N ASP A 122 -16.79 -10.07 4.12
CA ASP A 122 -17.54 -9.74 2.91
C ASP A 122 -16.76 -8.71 2.08
N ASN A 123 -16.40 -9.10 0.85
CA ASN A 123 -15.93 -8.15 -0.16
C ASN A 123 -17.15 -7.61 -0.90
N PHE A 124 -17.55 -6.39 -0.62
CA PHE A 124 -18.77 -5.80 -1.14
C PHE A 124 -18.57 -4.78 -2.26
N ALA A 125 -17.35 -4.29 -2.46
CA ALA A 125 -17.03 -3.39 -3.58
C ALA A 125 -15.64 -3.68 -4.13
N THR A 126 -15.52 -3.62 -5.47
CA THR A 126 -14.25 -3.83 -6.19
C THR A 126 -14.17 -2.86 -7.36
N ALA A 127 -12.98 -2.36 -7.66
CA ALA A 127 -12.70 -1.53 -8.83
C ALA A 127 -11.37 -1.93 -9.47
N LEU A 128 -11.32 -1.94 -10.81
CA LEU A 128 -10.10 -2.16 -11.55
C LEU A 128 -9.24 -0.88 -11.53
N LEU A 129 -8.00 -0.97 -11.05
CA LEU A 129 -7.00 0.10 -11.16
C LEU A 129 -6.38 0.16 -12.56
N GLY A 130 -6.09 -0.98 -13.15
CA GLY A 130 -5.52 -1.10 -14.49
C GLY A 130 -4.70 -2.37 -14.70
N ASP A 131 -4.15 -2.49 -15.91
CA ASP A 131 -3.19 -3.54 -16.26
C ASP A 131 -1.77 -3.07 -15.92
N ARG A 132 -1.01 -3.90 -15.21
CA ARG A 132 0.40 -3.66 -14.85
C ARG A 132 0.67 -2.31 -14.18
N VAL A 133 -0.29 -1.79 -13.43
CA VAL A 133 -0.09 -0.59 -12.63
C VAL A 133 0.86 -0.89 -11.47
N GLN A 134 1.74 0.06 -11.16
CA GLN A 134 2.66 -0.03 -10.03
C GLN A 134 2.12 0.86 -8.91
N VAL A 135 1.48 0.28 -7.90
CA VAL A 135 0.97 1.05 -6.77
C VAL A 135 2.13 1.46 -5.86
N ARG A 136 2.27 2.75 -5.64
CA ARG A 136 3.29 3.39 -4.80
C ARG A 136 2.81 3.59 -3.37
N HIS A 137 1.56 4.00 -3.23
CA HIS A 137 0.95 4.26 -1.93
C HIS A 137 -0.57 4.21 -2.03
N ILE A 138 -1.21 3.82 -0.92
CA ILE A 138 -2.66 3.88 -0.76
C ILE A 138 -2.97 4.50 0.60
N ASN A 139 -3.98 5.35 0.65
CA ASN A 139 -4.44 5.98 1.88
C ASN A 139 -5.95 6.23 1.82
N ILE A 140 -6.56 6.49 2.99
CA ILE A 140 -7.95 6.94 3.11
C ILE A 140 -7.93 8.38 3.62
N VAL A 141 -8.55 9.30 2.86
CA VAL A 141 -8.67 10.71 3.20
C VAL A 141 -10.12 11.12 3.06
N ASP A 142 -10.73 11.56 4.15
CA ASP A 142 -12.14 12.01 4.18
C ASP A 142 -13.12 11.00 3.53
N GLY A 143 -12.97 9.71 3.88
CA GLY A 143 -13.79 8.62 3.35
C GLY A 143 -13.52 8.28 1.87
N SER A 144 -12.52 8.88 1.25
CA SER A 144 -12.10 8.57 -0.11
C SER A 144 -10.81 7.74 -0.10
N ILE A 145 -10.77 6.69 -0.90
CA ILE A 145 -9.56 5.90 -1.14
C ILE A 145 -8.71 6.65 -2.15
N VAL A 146 -7.48 6.97 -1.78
CA VAL A 146 -6.52 7.71 -2.62
C VAL A 146 -5.36 6.78 -2.94
N VAL A 147 -5.11 6.56 -4.23
CA VAL A 147 -4.04 5.67 -4.72
C VAL A 147 -3.07 6.49 -5.55
N ASP A 148 -1.81 6.51 -5.11
CA ASP A 148 -0.67 7.03 -5.86
C ASP A 148 -0.01 5.86 -6.59
N MET A 149 0.10 5.95 -7.91
CA MET A 149 0.56 4.84 -8.74
C MET A 149 1.24 5.29 -10.03
N VAL A 150 1.96 4.37 -10.65
CA VAL A 150 2.43 4.50 -12.03
C VAL A 150 1.54 3.67 -12.92
N GLN A 151 1.00 4.26 -13.96
CA GLN A 151 0.17 3.59 -14.96
C GLN A 151 0.73 3.79 -16.37
N GLN A 152 0.26 3.03 -17.32
CA GLN A 152 0.63 3.20 -18.72
C GLN A 152 0.10 4.52 -19.26
N GLY A 153 0.97 5.33 -19.82
CA GLY A 153 0.62 6.53 -20.57
C GLY A 153 0.24 6.21 -22.02
N PRO A 154 -0.33 7.17 -22.75
CA PRO A 154 -0.80 6.95 -24.13
C PRO A 154 0.27 6.49 -25.12
N GLU A 155 1.53 6.86 -24.87
CA GLU A 155 2.67 6.56 -25.74
C GLU A 155 3.58 5.45 -25.18
N ASP A 156 3.21 4.87 -24.03
CA ASP A 156 4.02 3.85 -23.37
C ASP A 156 3.83 2.49 -24.01
N GLY A 157 4.92 1.74 -24.15
CA GLY A 157 4.85 0.32 -24.47
C GLY A 157 4.11 -0.47 -23.39
N SER A 158 3.50 -1.58 -23.74
CA SER A 158 2.74 -2.43 -22.80
C SER A 158 3.55 -2.93 -21.59
N CYS A 159 4.89 -2.93 -21.70
CA CYS A 159 5.79 -3.35 -20.62
C CYS A 159 6.05 -2.25 -19.58
N CYS A 160 5.86 -0.94 -19.99
CA CYS A 160 6.67 0.08 -19.36
C CYS A 160 5.80 1.28 -18.98
N ALA A 161 5.02 1.10 -17.91
CA ALA A 161 4.21 2.16 -17.34
C ALA A 161 5.08 3.36 -16.92
N GLY A 162 4.66 4.57 -17.28
CA GLY A 162 5.46 5.76 -17.03
C GLY A 162 4.71 6.98 -16.48
N ASP A 163 3.39 6.98 -16.51
CA ASP A 163 2.61 8.10 -15.98
C ASP A 163 2.37 7.92 -14.49
N VAL A 164 2.93 8.83 -13.68
CA VAL A 164 2.68 8.92 -12.25
C VAL A 164 1.42 9.74 -12.03
N VAL A 165 0.43 9.11 -11.39
CA VAL A 165 -0.89 9.69 -11.19
C VAL A 165 -1.40 9.41 -9.77
N THR A 166 -2.26 10.32 -9.30
CA THR A 166 -3.07 10.08 -8.11
C THR A 166 -4.52 9.94 -8.52
N ARG A 167 -5.12 8.79 -8.26
CA ARG A 167 -6.53 8.52 -8.52
C ARG A 167 -7.27 8.26 -7.20
N SER A 168 -8.56 8.58 -7.16
CA SER A 168 -9.35 8.48 -5.94
C SER A 168 -10.69 7.83 -6.21
N TRP A 169 -11.19 7.09 -5.22
CA TRP A 169 -12.51 6.44 -5.27
C TRP A 169 -13.30 6.76 -4.01
N ARG A 170 -14.60 6.87 -4.17
CA ARG A 170 -15.54 6.97 -3.05
C ARG A 170 -16.50 5.79 -3.09
N LEU A 171 -16.85 5.30 -1.91
CA LEU A 171 -17.87 4.29 -1.76
C LEU A 171 -19.25 4.97 -1.79
N VAL A 172 -20.06 4.65 -2.81
CA VAL A 172 -21.41 5.20 -3.00
C VAL A 172 -22.36 4.03 -3.26
N GLU A 173 -23.35 3.86 -2.41
CA GLU A 173 -24.35 2.79 -2.53
C GLU A 173 -23.73 1.39 -2.73
N GLY A 174 -22.65 1.09 -1.99
CA GLY A 174 -21.94 -0.19 -2.05
C GLY A 174 -21.11 -0.40 -3.32
N LYS A 175 -20.80 0.65 -4.06
CA LYS A 175 -19.94 0.61 -5.26
C LYS A 175 -18.81 1.63 -5.16
N LEU A 176 -17.65 1.26 -5.66
CA LEU A 176 -16.54 2.20 -5.82
C LEU A 176 -16.76 3.04 -7.08
N GLN A 177 -16.92 4.34 -6.89
CA GLN A 177 -17.00 5.32 -7.97
C GLN A 177 -15.69 6.10 -8.02
N GLU A 178 -15.02 6.06 -9.16
CA GLU A 178 -13.82 6.88 -9.37
C GLU A 178 -14.19 8.35 -9.43
N LEU A 179 -13.48 9.17 -8.70
CA LEU A 179 -13.62 10.61 -8.68
C LEU A 179 -12.85 11.22 -9.88
N PRO A 180 -13.25 12.40 -10.35
CA PRO A 180 -12.48 13.11 -11.37
C PRO A 180 -11.01 13.20 -10.97
N ALA A 181 -10.11 12.97 -11.94
CA ALA A 181 -8.68 13.03 -11.70
C ALA A 181 -8.30 14.39 -11.08
N SER A 182 -7.55 14.34 -10.02
CA SER A 182 -7.02 15.50 -9.32
C SER A 182 -5.49 15.44 -9.34
N GLY A 183 -4.85 16.55 -9.70
CA GLY A 183 -3.40 16.65 -9.76
C GLY A 183 -2.84 16.57 -11.18
N GLU A 184 -1.55 16.80 -11.25
CA GLU A 184 -0.78 16.76 -12.51
C GLU A 184 -0.30 15.33 -12.78
N VAL A 185 -0.39 14.90 -14.03
CA VAL A 185 0.27 13.68 -14.49
C VAL A 185 1.73 14.01 -14.73
N THR A 186 2.62 13.29 -14.04
CA THR A 186 4.06 13.45 -14.22
C THR A 186 4.69 12.16 -14.77
N ARG A 187 5.90 12.24 -15.31
CA ARG A 187 6.60 11.04 -15.80
C ARG A 187 7.45 10.44 -14.69
N LEU A 188 7.49 9.11 -14.63
CA LEU A 188 8.33 8.38 -13.69
C LEU A 188 9.80 8.74 -13.90
N SER A 189 10.39 9.30 -12.87
CA SER A 189 11.78 9.75 -12.81
C SER A 189 12.25 9.76 -11.35
N ALA A 190 13.52 10.01 -11.11
CA ALA A 190 14.05 10.15 -9.75
C ALA A 190 13.33 11.25 -8.96
N ASP A 191 12.87 12.34 -9.60
CA ASP A 191 12.15 13.44 -8.94
C ASP A 191 10.84 12.98 -8.29
N THR A 192 10.24 11.92 -8.81
CA THR A 192 9.02 11.34 -8.23
C THR A 192 9.24 10.59 -6.91
N LEU A 193 10.51 10.41 -6.51
CA LEU A 193 10.90 9.82 -5.21
C LEU A 193 11.01 10.86 -4.09
N ALA A 194 10.95 12.16 -4.41
CA ALA A 194 11.06 13.22 -3.42
C ALA A 194 9.92 13.15 -2.39
N GLY A 195 10.26 13.39 -1.13
CA GLY A 195 9.33 13.47 0.00
C GLY A 195 9.51 12.37 1.04
N PRO A 196 9.19 11.10 0.76
CA PRO A 196 9.34 10.04 1.75
C PRO A 196 10.81 9.63 1.94
N ASP A 197 11.14 9.24 3.17
CA ASP A 197 12.33 8.46 3.44
C ASP A 197 12.03 6.98 3.17
N TRP A 198 13.02 6.28 2.61
CA TRP A 198 12.96 4.87 2.26
C TRP A 198 13.93 4.05 3.10
N ILE A 199 13.55 2.84 3.47
CA ILE A 199 14.36 1.91 4.26
C ILE A 199 14.51 0.62 3.47
N LEU A 200 15.73 0.16 3.25
CA LEU A 200 16.00 -1.11 2.56
C LEU A 200 15.32 -2.26 3.30
N SER A 201 14.50 -3.01 2.58
CA SER A 201 13.73 -4.15 3.07
C SER A 201 14.30 -5.49 2.60
N ARG A 202 14.83 -5.55 1.37
CA ARG A 202 15.33 -6.77 0.72
C ARG A 202 16.46 -6.49 -0.25
N TRP A 203 17.37 -7.46 -0.34
CA TRP A 203 18.45 -7.54 -1.32
C TRP A 203 18.03 -8.43 -2.50
N GLY A 204 17.23 -8.01 -3.41
CA GLY A 204 16.63 -8.88 -4.41
C GLY A 204 15.27 -9.42 -3.95
N TYR A 205 14.69 -10.31 -4.73
CA TYR A 205 13.30 -10.72 -4.55
C TYR A 205 13.06 -11.47 -3.23
N ASP A 206 13.94 -12.39 -2.87
CA ASP A 206 13.73 -13.34 -1.75
C ASP A 206 14.75 -13.21 -0.61
N GLU A 207 15.61 -12.18 -0.61
CA GLU A 207 16.64 -12.01 0.40
C GLU A 207 16.31 -10.83 1.33
N PRO A 208 15.68 -11.05 2.50
CA PRO A 208 15.38 -9.98 3.44
C PRO A 208 16.66 -9.39 4.05
N VAL A 209 16.60 -8.13 4.43
CA VAL A 209 17.69 -7.46 5.15
C VAL A 209 17.81 -8.06 6.54
N GLN A 210 19.02 -8.44 6.93
CA GLN A 210 19.33 -9.04 8.23
C GLN A 210 19.13 -8.03 9.37
N GLU A 211 18.81 -8.56 10.54
CA GLU A 211 18.68 -7.74 11.75
C GLU A 211 19.99 -6.99 12.07
N GLY A 212 19.86 -5.72 12.47
CA GLY A 212 21.00 -4.84 12.73
C GLY A 212 21.51 -4.07 11.51
N ILE A 213 21.12 -4.43 10.29
CA ILE A 213 21.42 -3.67 9.08
C ILE A 213 20.31 -2.64 8.86
N HIS A 214 20.68 -1.36 8.89
CA HIS A 214 19.77 -0.25 8.65
C HIS A 214 20.32 0.66 7.56
N ILE A 215 19.75 0.53 6.36
CA ILE A 215 20.10 1.34 5.20
C ILE A 215 18.90 2.18 4.82
N THR A 216 19.13 3.48 4.67
CA THR A 216 18.08 4.43 4.29
C THR A 216 18.41 5.11 2.98
N LEU A 217 17.39 5.57 2.27
CA LEU A 217 17.52 6.36 1.06
C LEU A 217 16.53 7.52 1.11
N ASN A 218 17.03 8.70 0.80
CA ASN A 218 16.25 9.90 0.53
C ASN A 218 16.69 10.47 -0.80
N TYR A 219 15.75 11.01 -1.58
CA TYR A 219 16.05 11.72 -2.82
C TYR A 219 15.71 13.21 -2.68
N ALA A 220 16.67 14.04 -2.98
CA ALA A 220 16.50 15.48 -3.11
C ALA A 220 17.55 16.07 -4.07
N ASP A 221 17.16 17.05 -4.87
CA ASP A 221 18.04 17.86 -5.71
C ASP A 221 19.01 17.03 -6.58
N GLY A 222 18.50 15.99 -7.22
CA GLY A 222 19.30 15.12 -8.09
C GLY A 222 20.28 14.21 -7.35
N ARG A 223 20.01 13.88 -6.07
CA ARG A 223 20.89 13.05 -5.24
C ARG A 223 20.14 12.04 -4.41
N PHE A 224 20.72 10.86 -4.31
CA PHE A 224 20.44 9.93 -3.23
C PHE A 224 21.34 10.22 -2.03
N THR A 225 20.77 10.22 -0.85
CA THR A 225 21.48 10.36 0.43
C THR A 225 20.87 9.43 1.48
N GLY A 226 21.64 9.07 2.49
CA GLY A 226 21.13 8.24 3.57
C GLY A 226 22.23 7.64 4.46
N SER A 227 21.85 6.61 5.20
CA SER A 227 22.75 5.76 5.98
C SER A 227 23.03 4.48 5.21
N SER A 228 24.29 4.08 5.11
CA SER A 228 24.76 2.84 4.45
C SER A 228 25.16 1.75 5.45
N VAL A 229 24.57 1.71 6.63
CA VAL A 229 24.83 0.92 7.83
C VAL A 229 25.69 1.70 8.84
N CYS A 230 26.98 1.83 8.63
CA CYS A 230 27.93 2.46 9.54
C CYS A 230 28.19 3.92 9.16
N ASN A 231 28.02 4.23 7.90
CA ASN A 231 28.38 5.51 7.33
C ASN A 231 27.18 6.24 6.73
N ARG A 232 27.35 7.53 6.46
CA ARG A 232 26.46 8.30 5.60
C ARG A 232 26.98 8.25 4.18
N TYR A 233 26.08 8.15 3.21
CA TYR A 233 26.43 8.13 1.81
C TYR A 233 25.71 9.22 1.01
N PHE A 234 26.22 9.47 -0.18
CA PHE A 234 25.57 10.28 -1.21
C PHE A 234 25.90 9.69 -2.60
N ALA A 235 25.01 9.92 -3.55
CA ALA A 235 25.21 9.60 -4.96
C ALA A 235 24.48 10.62 -5.83
N GLY A 236 25.07 11.02 -6.94
CA GLY A 236 24.39 11.82 -7.97
C GLY A 236 23.42 10.94 -8.76
N VAL A 237 22.25 11.46 -9.09
CA VAL A 237 21.24 10.77 -9.89
C VAL A 237 20.78 11.69 -11.01
N THR A 238 20.85 11.20 -12.25
CA THR A 238 20.37 11.92 -13.44
C THR A 238 19.42 11.02 -14.22
N ALA A 239 18.48 11.63 -14.93
CA ALA A 239 17.65 10.90 -15.89
C ALA A 239 18.53 10.31 -16.99
N ALA A 240 18.20 9.11 -17.44
CA ALA A 240 18.82 8.46 -18.59
C ALA A 240 17.81 8.31 -19.73
N GLU A 241 18.30 8.21 -20.98
CA GLU A 241 17.48 7.83 -22.12
C GLU A 241 16.99 6.39 -21.95
N GLY A 242 15.77 6.11 -22.36
CA GLY A 242 15.19 4.77 -22.30
C GLY A 242 13.74 4.74 -21.84
N ALA A 243 13.37 3.65 -21.17
CA ALA A 243 12.05 3.48 -20.59
C ALA A 243 11.79 4.49 -19.45
N PRO A 244 10.52 4.79 -19.12
CA PRO A 244 10.19 5.58 -17.94
C PRO A 244 10.84 4.97 -16.69
N GLY A 245 11.46 5.81 -15.85
CA GLY A 245 12.20 5.36 -14.67
C GLY A 245 13.70 5.07 -14.92
N SER A 246 14.20 5.18 -16.18
CA SER A 246 15.63 5.04 -16.46
C SER A 246 16.44 6.17 -15.84
N ILE A 247 17.51 5.80 -15.12
CA ILE A 247 18.40 6.73 -14.41
C ILE A 247 19.85 6.32 -14.59
N THR A 248 20.74 7.26 -14.26
CA THR A 248 22.17 6.98 -14.06
C THR A 248 22.55 7.41 -12.66
N VAL A 249 23.10 6.49 -11.87
CA VAL A 249 23.68 6.76 -10.56
C VAL A 249 25.20 6.93 -10.72
N SER A 250 25.77 7.97 -10.13
CA SER A 250 27.18 8.29 -10.27
C SER A 250 27.77 8.97 -9.03
N GLY A 251 29.08 8.89 -8.87
CA GLY A 251 29.77 9.57 -7.78
C GLY A 251 29.35 9.10 -6.40
N VAL A 252 29.12 7.79 -6.24
CA VAL A 252 28.82 7.18 -4.94
C VAL A 252 29.97 7.41 -3.97
N GLY A 253 29.69 8.05 -2.87
CA GLY A 253 30.68 8.34 -1.82
C GLY A 253 30.09 8.13 -0.43
N SER A 254 30.95 7.83 0.53
CA SER A 254 30.56 7.68 1.94
C SER A 254 31.57 8.25 2.91
N THR A 255 31.17 8.50 4.14
CA THR A 255 32.09 8.74 5.26
C THR A 255 32.90 7.47 5.54
N ARG A 256 33.96 7.55 6.34
CA ARG A 256 34.89 6.44 6.56
C ARG A 256 35.00 6.08 8.05
N MET A 257 33.88 5.87 8.72
CA MET A 257 33.90 5.27 10.06
C MET A 257 34.08 3.76 9.93
N ALA A 258 34.89 3.18 10.80
CA ALA A 258 35.00 1.72 10.88
C ALA A 258 33.71 1.12 11.46
N CYS A 259 33.20 0.08 10.81
CA CYS A 259 32.09 -0.69 11.36
C CYS A 259 32.57 -1.48 12.60
N THR A 260 31.66 -1.66 13.56
CA THR A 260 31.96 -2.42 14.79
C THR A 260 32.06 -3.93 14.58
N GLN A 261 31.46 -4.43 13.49
CA GLN A 261 31.46 -5.83 13.06
C GLN A 261 31.77 -5.93 11.57
N GLU A 262 32.50 -6.96 11.19
CA GLU A 262 32.91 -7.19 9.80
C GLU A 262 31.68 -7.36 8.88
N SER A 263 30.68 -8.11 9.31
CA SER A 263 29.43 -8.32 8.54
C SER A 263 28.66 -7.02 8.22
N LEU A 264 28.73 -6.03 9.10
CA LEU A 264 28.15 -4.71 8.83
C LEU A 264 28.94 -3.95 7.76
N GLY A 265 30.26 -4.11 7.75
CA GLY A 265 31.14 -3.53 6.71
C GLY A 265 30.92 -4.20 5.34
N GLU A 266 30.71 -5.51 5.32
CA GLU A 266 30.36 -6.25 4.10
C GLU A 266 29.01 -5.80 3.53
N ALA A 267 27.99 -5.66 4.38
CA ALA A 267 26.69 -5.17 3.97
C ALA A 267 26.72 -3.74 3.43
N GLU A 268 27.50 -2.85 4.06
CA GLU A 268 27.73 -1.50 3.56
C GLU A 268 28.43 -1.52 2.20
N GLY A 269 29.49 -2.29 2.06
CA GLY A 269 30.24 -2.44 0.81
C GLY A 269 29.35 -2.96 -0.32
N ARG A 270 28.54 -3.99 -0.04
CA ARG A 270 27.56 -4.55 -0.96
C ARG A 270 26.57 -3.47 -1.42
N PHE A 271 26.00 -2.71 -0.48
CA PHE A 271 25.03 -1.66 -0.80
C PHE A 271 25.64 -0.59 -1.73
N LEU A 272 26.79 -0.03 -1.37
CA LEU A 272 27.42 1.05 -2.13
C LEU A 272 27.83 0.61 -3.54
N GLN A 273 28.36 -0.62 -3.69
CA GLN A 273 28.68 -1.21 -4.98
C GLN A 273 27.43 -1.47 -5.84
N THR A 274 26.36 -1.95 -5.22
CA THR A 274 25.09 -2.19 -5.90
C THR A 274 24.44 -0.88 -6.33
N LEU A 275 24.45 0.14 -5.48
CA LEU A 275 23.85 1.44 -5.78
C LEU A 275 24.47 2.09 -7.02
N GLU A 276 25.78 1.90 -7.26
CA GLU A 276 26.46 2.43 -8.44
C GLU A 276 26.04 1.75 -9.75
N GLN A 277 25.44 0.54 -9.66
CA GLN A 277 24.98 -0.21 -10.83
C GLN A 277 23.51 0.08 -11.18
N VAL A 278 22.76 0.72 -10.29
CA VAL A 278 21.32 0.99 -10.50
C VAL A 278 21.12 1.85 -11.74
N ASP A 279 20.23 1.38 -12.62
CA ASP A 279 19.91 2.04 -13.88
C ASP A 279 18.40 2.26 -14.09
N HIS A 280 17.55 1.76 -13.17
CA HIS A 280 16.12 1.91 -13.31
C HIS A 280 15.40 2.00 -11.96
N ILE A 281 14.25 2.71 -11.97
CA ILE A 281 13.31 2.88 -10.85
C ILE A 281 11.97 2.27 -11.23
N SER A 282 11.43 1.44 -10.34
CA SER A 282 10.08 0.93 -10.45
C SER A 282 9.43 0.80 -9.07
N PHE A 283 8.17 0.37 -9.03
CA PHE A 283 7.48 0.11 -7.76
C PHE A 283 6.81 -1.26 -7.80
N LEU A 284 6.91 -1.99 -6.69
CA LEU A 284 6.23 -3.26 -6.50
C LEU A 284 5.53 -3.26 -5.14
N ALA A 285 4.20 -3.34 -5.18
CA ALA A 285 3.41 -3.50 -3.95
C ALA A 285 3.71 -2.44 -2.87
N GLY A 286 3.91 -1.18 -3.28
CA GLY A 286 4.25 -0.06 -2.39
C GLY A 286 5.73 0.08 -2.05
N GLU A 287 6.56 -0.87 -2.42
CA GLU A 287 8.02 -0.77 -2.28
C GLU A 287 8.62 -0.06 -3.50
N LEU A 288 9.56 0.82 -3.25
CA LEU A 288 10.46 1.35 -4.28
C LEU A 288 11.45 0.25 -4.66
N VAL A 289 11.60 0.00 -5.95
CA VAL A 289 12.57 -0.92 -6.51
C VAL A 289 13.61 -0.14 -7.29
N LEU A 290 14.87 -0.27 -6.89
CA LEU A 290 16.03 0.19 -7.66
C LEU A 290 16.65 -1.04 -8.28
N ASP A 291 16.51 -1.18 -9.59
CA ASP A 291 17.00 -2.36 -10.31
C ASP A 291 18.10 -2.00 -11.30
N TRP A 292 18.83 -3.02 -11.74
CA TRP A 292 19.90 -2.92 -12.72
C TRP A 292 20.00 -4.19 -13.54
N GLY A 293 20.51 -4.04 -14.79
CA GLY A 293 20.73 -5.17 -15.67
C GLY A 293 21.96 -5.01 -16.55
N GLN A 294 22.87 -5.98 -16.50
CA GLN A 294 24.02 -6.06 -17.40
C GLN A 294 24.08 -7.45 -18.05
N GLY A 295 23.68 -7.52 -19.32
CA GLY A 295 23.67 -8.77 -20.08
C GLY A 295 22.71 -9.80 -19.47
N THR A 296 23.23 -10.87 -18.86
CA THR A 296 22.45 -11.90 -18.16
C THR A 296 22.40 -11.73 -16.65
N VAL A 297 23.10 -10.72 -16.12
CA VAL A 297 23.12 -10.42 -14.69
C VAL A 297 22.18 -9.26 -14.43
N PHE A 298 21.25 -9.47 -13.52
CA PHE A 298 20.31 -8.45 -13.08
C PHE A 298 20.08 -8.59 -11.57
N GLY A 299 19.66 -7.51 -10.94
CA GLY A 299 19.35 -7.49 -9.53
C GLY A 299 18.48 -6.30 -9.17
N ALA A 300 18.06 -6.24 -7.92
CA ALA A 300 17.22 -5.18 -7.40
C ALA A 300 17.46 -4.94 -5.91
N LEU A 301 17.26 -3.71 -5.47
CA LEU A 301 17.14 -3.30 -4.08
C LEU A 301 15.70 -2.87 -3.83
N TYR A 302 15.07 -3.41 -2.80
CA TYR A 302 13.70 -3.08 -2.43
C TYR A 302 13.69 -2.21 -1.18
N PHE A 303 12.95 -1.11 -1.25
CA PHE A 303 12.83 -0.18 -0.13
C PHE A 303 11.37 0.04 0.22
N ARG A 304 11.05 -0.05 1.50
CA ARG A 304 9.75 0.35 2.04
C ARG A 304 9.78 1.80 2.50
N ARG A 305 8.65 2.46 2.50
CA ARG A 305 8.51 3.81 3.08
C ARG A 305 8.71 3.76 4.60
N ALA A 306 9.41 4.75 5.15
CA ALA A 306 9.68 4.83 6.58
C ALA A 306 8.40 5.05 7.41
N ASP A 307 7.41 5.75 6.87
CA ASP A 307 6.12 6.00 7.50
C ASP A 307 5.20 4.77 7.57
N SER A 308 5.42 3.76 6.72
CA SER A 308 4.69 2.48 6.76
C SER A 308 5.06 1.58 7.95
N VAL A 309 6.12 1.92 8.68
CA VAL A 309 6.67 1.10 9.80
C VAL A 309 6.02 1.44 11.15
N ARG A 310 5.21 2.49 11.23
CA ARG A 310 4.65 3.01 12.50
C ARG A 310 3.26 2.48 12.84
N LYS A 311 2.95 1.23 12.49
CA LYS A 311 1.67 0.62 12.92
C LYS A 311 1.89 -0.63 13.74
#